data_f9529f022e86ff43ae123e86f071d5ef
#
_entry.id   f9529f022e86ff43ae123e86f071d5ef
#
_cell.length_a   1.000
_cell.length_b   1.000
_cell.length_c   1.000
_cell.angle_alpha   90.00
_cell.angle_beta   90.00
_cell.angle_gamma   90.00
#
_symmetry.space_group_name_H-M   'P 1'
#
loop_
_entity.id
_entity.type
_entity.pdbx_description
1 polymer ?
#
loop_
_entity_poly.entity_id
_entity_poly.type
_entity_poly.pdbx_seq_one_letter_code
_entity_poly.pdbx_strand_id
1 'polypeptide(L)'
;MKLVLNQVSKKFDDKVILNEVNHTFEMGKIYGLLGKNGAGKTTLFNCVSQNLMVDGGQITLDDRLDYRDTQIGYVYATPRLPAFMTGYEFIKYFIEIHADEISEAKDPSDYLTLIGIEEADHHALIRDYSHGMQNKVQMLTSLITAPPVLLLDEPLTSFDVVAAHEMKKILLSIKPETIIIFSTHILSLAQDLCDEIVLLHHGDLRSIDASDFQSPDFEEQLIKILSDQAEGSEL
;
A
#
# COMPACT_ATOMS: atom_id res chain seq x y z
N MET A 1 17.74 -3.00 2.58
CA MET A 1 16.60 -3.83 3.05
C MET A 1 15.84 -4.39 1.85
N LYS A 2 15.35 -5.62 1.95
CA LYS A 2 14.61 -6.30 0.90
C LYS A 2 13.43 -7.07 1.50
N LEU A 3 12.27 -6.97 0.86
CA LEU A 3 11.11 -7.81 1.12
C LEU A 3 11.05 -8.86 -0.01
N VAL A 4 11.16 -10.13 0.34
CA VAL A 4 11.25 -11.23 -0.64
C VAL A 4 10.03 -12.14 -0.53
N LEU A 5 9.36 -12.35 -1.65
CA LEU A 5 8.36 -13.40 -1.85
C LEU A 5 9.03 -14.59 -2.50
N ASN A 6 8.96 -15.76 -1.88
CA ASN A 6 9.55 -16.99 -2.40
C ASN A 6 8.49 -18.09 -2.49
N GLN A 7 8.04 -18.41 -3.70
CA GLN A 7 7.02 -19.40 -4.02
C GLN A 7 5.72 -19.24 -3.22
N VAL A 8 5.32 -17.99 -2.97
CA VAL A 8 4.17 -17.65 -2.13
C VAL A 8 2.88 -18.12 -2.82
N SER A 9 2.14 -18.96 -2.13
CA SER A 9 0.86 -19.48 -2.59
C SER A 9 -0.24 -19.19 -1.59
N LYS A 10 -1.44 -18.83 -2.10
CA LYS A 10 -2.63 -18.60 -1.30
C LYS A 10 -3.87 -19.03 -2.05
N LYS A 11 -4.74 -19.79 -1.36
CA LYS A 11 -6.05 -20.20 -1.88
C LYS A 11 -7.14 -19.95 -0.85
N PHE A 12 -8.36 -19.80 -1.32
CA PHE A 12 -9.56 -19.82 -0.51
C PHE A 12 -10.48 -20.90 -1.08
N ASP A 13 -10.79 -21.89 -0.27
CA ASP A 13 -11.44 -23.11 -0.71
C ASP A 13 -10.69 -23.72 -1.91
N ASP A 14 -11.35 -23.89 -3.07
CA ASP A 14 -10.74 -24.40 -4.31
C ASP A 14 -10.16 -23.32 -5.22
N LYS A 15 -10.31 -22.04 -4.88
CA LYS A 15 -9.84 -20.93 -5.70
C LYS A 15 -8.42 -20.52 -5.34
N VAL A 16 -7.47 -20.74 -6.27
CA VAL A 16 -6.10 -20.22 -6.15
C VAL A 16 -6.11 -18.72 -6.42
N ILE A 17 -5.53 -17.93 -5.50
CA ILE A 17 -5.41 -16.48 -5.58
C ILE A 17 -3.98 -16.06 -5.88
N LEU A 18 -2.99 -16.72 -5.23
CA LEU A 18 -1.56 -16.54 -5.48
C LEU A 18 -0.97 -17.92 -5.79
N ASN A 19 -0.18 -18.02 -6.86
CA ASN A 19 0.33 -19.28 -7.38
C ASN A 19 1.86 -19.22 -7.47
N GLU A 20 2.55 -19.72 -6.43
CA GLU A 20 4.02 -19.78 -6.36
C GLU A 20 4.70 -18.44 -6.71
N VAL A 21 4.14 -17.35 -6.21
CA VAL A 21 4.58 -15.99 -6.50
C VAL A 21 6.02 -15.77 -6.03
N ASN A 22 6.86 -15.25 -6.93
CA ASN A 22 8.23 -14.88 -6.64
C ASN A 22 8.47 -13.41 -7.00
N HIS A 23 8.96 -12.62 -6.06
CA HIS A 23 9.35 -11.23 -6.29
C HIS A 23 10.26 -10.71 -5.18
N THR A 24 11.06 -9.68 -5.49
CA THR A 24 11.89 -8.97 -4.52
C THR A 24 11.63 -7.48 -4.61
N PHE A 25 11.13 -6.91 -3.51
CA PHE A 25 10.98 -5.47 -3.36
C PHE A 25 12.19 -4.91 -2.61
N GLU A 26 12.79 -3.84 -3.12
CA GLU A 26 14.00 -3.23 -2.57
C GLU A 26 13.69 -1.86 -1.96
N MET A 27 14.35 -1.53 -0.86
CA MET A 27 14.30 -0.20 -0.24
C MET A 27 14.75 0.88 -1.23
N GLY A 28 14.14 2.03 -1.14
CA GLY A 28 14.43 3.16 -2.02
C GLY A 28 13.65 3.16 -3.32
N LYS A 29 12.68 2.25 -3.49
CA LYS A 29 11.81 2.16 -4.65
C LYS A 29 10.34 2.24 -4.29
N ILE A 30 9.56 2.78 -5.23
CA ILE A 30 8.10 2.76 -5.22
C ILE A 30 7.64 1.75 -6.27
N TYR A 31 6.87 0.77 -5.84
CA TYR A 31 6.31 -0.28 -6.69
C TYR A 31 4.81 -0.07 -6.88
N GLY A 32 4.36 -0.10 -8.12
CA GLY A 32 2.94 -0.11 -8.46
C GLY A 32 2.44 -1.54 -8.67
N LEU A 33 1.61 -2.05 -7.75
CA LEU A 33 0.96 -3.34 -7.91
C LEU A 33 -0.31 -3.18 -8.74
N LEU A 34 -0.23 -3.46 -10.03
CA LEU A 34 -1.37 -3.44 -10.94
C LEU A 34 -2.07 -4.80 -11.01
N GLY A 35 -3.36 -4.76 -11.29
CA GLY A 35 -4.19 -5.95 -11.52
C GLY A 35 -5.66 -5.61 -11.51
N LYS A 36 -6.48 -6.44 -12.15
CA LYS A 36 -7.93 -6.31 -12.12
C LYS A 36 -8.48 -6.35 -10.69
N ASN A 37 -9.70 -5.84 -10.52
CA ASN A 37 -10.45 -6.06 -9.27
C ASN A 37 -10.65 -7.57 -9.06
N GLY A 38 -10.30 -8.04 -7.85
CA GLY A 38 -10.34 -9.47 -7.53
C GLY A 38 -9.11 -10.28 -7.97
N ALA A 39 -8.07 -9.65 -8.56
CA ALA A 39 -6.83 -10.35 -8.95
C ALA A 39 -5.99 -10.86 -7.76
N GLY A 40 -6.28 -10.40 -6.52
CA GLY A 40 -5.57 -10.84 -5.32
C GLY A 40 -4.63 -9.80 -4.71
N LYS A 41 -4.65 -8.52 -5.16
CA LYS A 41 -3.79 -7.45 -4.63
C LYS A 41 -3.91 -7.30 -3.10
N THR A 42 -5.13 -7.14 -2.60
CA THR A 42 -5.42 -7.07 -1.16
C THR A 42 -5.04 -8.36 -0.43
N THR A 43 -5.18 -9.53 -1.08
CA THR A 43 -4.74 -10.82 -0.51
C THR A 43 -3.23 -10.85 -0.34
N LEU A 44 -2.48 -10.40 -1.35
CA LEU A 44 -1.03 -10.30 -1.28
C LEU A 44 -0.59 -9.35 -0.15
N PHE A 45 -1.21 -8.17 -0.04
CA PHE A 45 -0.93 -7.22 1.04
C PHE A 45 -1.22 -7.82 2.42
N ASN A 46 -2.33 -8.55 2.58
CA ASN A 46 -2.64 -9.23 3.83
C ASN A 46 -1.63 -10.36 4.16
N CYS A 47 -1.08 -11.04 3.16
CA CYS A 47 -0.02 -12.02 3.37
C CYS A 47 1.29 -11.35 3.79
N VAL A 48 1.67 -10.25 3.13
CA VAL A 48 2.88 -9.46 3.46
C VAL A 48 2.78 -8.87 4.87
N SER A 49 1.62 -8.33 5.24
CA SER A 49 1.39 -7.77 6.59
C SER A 49 1.11 -8.83 7.66
N GLN A 50 1.21 -10.12 7.32
CA GLN A 50 0.93 -11.25 8.22
C GLN A 50 -0.50 -11.30 8.79
N ASN A 51 -1.42 -10.49 8.27
CA ASN A 51 -2.85 -10.58 8.59
C ASN A 51 -3.48 -11.86 8.04
N LEU A 52 -2.81 -12.51 7.08
CA LEU A 52 -3.23 -13.74 6.44
C LEU A 52 -2.03 -14.66 6.25
N MET A 53 -2.11 -15.89 6.75
CA MET A 53 -1.07 -16.89 6.54
C MET A 53 -1.04 -17.35 5.08
N VAL A 54 0.15 -17.52 4.52
CA VAL A 54 0.36 -18.18 3.23
C VAL A 54 0.11 -19.68 3.34
N ASP A 55 -0.33 -20.32 2.25
CA ASP A 55 -0.55 -21.78 2.22
C ASP A 55 0.68 -22.52 1.70
N GLY A 56 1.61 -21.82 1.04
CA GLY A 56 2.88 -22.35 0.55
C GLY A 56 3.89 -21.23 0.37
N GLY A 57 5.18 -21.60 0.33
CA GLY A 57 6.27 -20.64 0.22
C GLY A 57 6.51 -19.84 1.49
N GLN A 58 7.21 -18.71 1.35
CA GLN A 58 7.53 -17.85 2.49
C GLN A 58 7.72 -16.40 2.05
N ILE A 59 7.50 -15.48 3.00
CA ILE A 59 7.76 -14.05 2.86
C ILE A 59 8.81 -13.67 3.90
N THR A 60 9.88 -12.99 3.47
CA THR A 60 10.96 -12.57 4.37
C THR A 60 11.23 -11.08 4.22
N LEU A 61 11.63 -10.45 5.33
CA LEU A 61 12.15 -9.09 5.35
C LEU A 61 13.62 -9.17 5.84
N ASP A 62 14.57 -8.83 4.97
CA ASP A 62 16.01 -9.01 5.21
C ASP A 62 16.36 -10.41 5.71
N ASP A 63 15.88 -11.43 4.98
CA ASP A 63 16.06 -12.87 5.25
C ASP A 63 15.41 -13.37 6.56
N ARG A 64 14.59 -12.55 7.24
CA ARG A 64 13.85 -12.92 8.45
C ARG A 64 12.41 -13.26 8.13
N LEU A 65 11.93 -14.38 8.65
CA LEU A 65 10.51 -14.79 8.58
C LEU A 65 9.67 -14.13 9.68
N ASP A 66 10.30 -13.81 10.80
CA ASP A 66 9.68 -13.27 12.01
C ASP A 66 9.76 -11.73 12.08
N TYR A 67 9.61 -11.05 10.94
CA TYR A 67 9.48 -9.60 10.97
C TYR A 67 8.23 -9.19 11.74
N ARG A 68 8.34 -8.09 12.50
CA ARG A 68 7.24 -7.60 13.33
C ARG A 68 6.19 -6.88 12.49
N ASP A 69 4.95 -6.91 12.94
CA ASP A 69 3.85 -6.10 12.38
C ASP A 69 4.18 -4.60 12.36
N THR A 70 4.94 -4.11 13.35
CA THR A 70 5.44 -2.72 13.40
C THR A 70 6.37 -2.34 12.24
N GLN A 71 6.94 -3.32 11.55
CA GLN A 71 7.81 -3.10 10.38
C GLN A 71 7.02 -2.95 9.07
N ILE A 72 5.70 -3.18 9.09
CA ILE A 72 4.81 -3.10 7.94
C ILE A 72 3.70 -2.09 8.22
N GLY A 73 3.78 -0.91 7.61
CA GLY A 73 2.65 0.02 7.57
C GLY A 73 1.63 -0.46 6.53
N TYR A 74 0.35 -0.48 6.89
CA TYR A 74 -0.72 -0.85 5.97
C TYR A 74 -1.84 0.18 5.97
N VAL A 75 -1.95 0.90 4.86
CA VAL A 75 -3.04 1.83 4.57
C VAL A 75 -4.10 1.10 3.76
N TYR A 76 -5.25 0.85 4.37
CA TYR A 76 -6.36 0.13 3.74
C TYR A 76 -7.14 1.01 2.78
N ALA A 77 -7.69 0.44 1.73
CA ALA A 77 -8.56 1.14 0.76
C ALA A 77 -9.78 1.80 1.42
N THR A 78 -10.34 1.15 2.45
CA THR A 78 -11.35 1.74 3.33
C THR A 78 -10.70 2.04 4.67
N PRO A 79 -10.67 3.30 5.11
CA PRO A 79 -10.05 3.68 6.37
C PRO A 79 -10.59 2.91 7.58
N ARG A 80 -9.69 2.43 8.43
CA ARG A 80 -10.02 1.72 9.67
C ARG A 80 -9.66 2.59 10.85
N LEU A 81 -10.52 3.56 11.16
CA LEU A 81 -10.31 4.56 12.20
C LEU A 81 -11.42 4.50 13.26
N PRO A 82 -11.12 4.86 14.52
CA PRO A 82 -12.11 4.89 15.59
C PRO A 82 -13.08 6.06 15.39
N ALA A 83 -14.27 5.78 14.89
CA ALA A 83 -15.28 6.78 14.53
C ALA A 83 -15.77 7.67 15.69
N PHE A 84 -15.55 7.22 16.94
CA PHE A 84 -15.98 7.89 18.17
C PHE A 84 -14.91 8.81 18.79
N MET A 85 -13.69 8.86 18.24
CA MET A 85 -12.62 9.78 18.65
C MET A 85 -12.57 10.98 17.72
N THR A 86 -12.04 12.10 18.22
CA THR A 86 -11.62 13.22 17.37
C THR A 86 -10.30 12.91 16.69
N GLY A 87 -9.97 13.65 15.61
CA GLY A 87 -8.67 13.49 14.95
C GLY A 87 -7.50 13.70 15.92
N TYR A 88 -7.59 14.76 16.74
CA TYR A 88 -6.59 15.07 17.75
C TYR A 88 -6.43 13.95 18.79
N GLU A 89 -7.53 13.46 19.37
CA GLU A 89 -7.52 12.38 20.37
C GLU A 89 -6.93 11.10 19.80
N PHE A 90 -7.29 10.76 18.55
CA PHE A 90 -6.77 9.57 17.91
C PHE A 90 -5.26 9.65 17.67
N ILE A 91 -4.76 10.74 17.11
CA ILE A 91 -3.31 10.90 16.87
C ILE A 91 -2.54 10.95 18.20
N LYS A 92 -3.07 11.62 19.23
CA LYS A 92 -2.47 11.60 20.56
C LYS A 92 -2.37 10.18 21.12
N TYR A 93 -3.46 9.43 21.10
CA TYR A 93 -3.50 8.04 21.54
C TYR A 93 -2.54 7.16 20.74
N PHE A 94 -2.52 7.36 19.40
CA PHE A 94 -1.62 6.63 18.51
C PHE A 94 -0.14 6.84 18.85
N ILE A 95 0.25 8.09 19.11
CA ILE A 95 1.62 8.43 19.53
C ILE A 95 1.95 7.78 20.88
N GLU A 96 1.02 7.78 21.83
CA GLU A 96 1.24 7.18 23.15
C GLU A 96 1.47 5.67 23.09
N ILE A 97 0.71 4.93 22.28
CA ILE A 97 0.86 3.47 22.14
C ILE A 97 2.07 3.05 21.32
N HIS A 98 2.58 3.91 20.45
CA HIS A 98 3.77 3.67 19.61
C HIS A 98 5.00 4.46 20.06
N ALA A 99 5.03 4.90 21.33
CA ALA A 99 6.10 5.75 21.85
C ALA A 99 7.51 5.13 21.72
N ASP A 100 7.62 3.81 21.77
CA ASP A 100 8.89 3.08 21.60
C ASP A 100 9.40 3.08 20.15
N GLU A 101 8.52 3.39 19.18
CA GLU A 101 8.84 3.38 17.74
C GLU A 101 9.09 4.79 17.20
N ILE A 102 8.58 5.81 17.90
CA ILE A 102 8.62 7.21 17.47
C ILE A 102 9.82 7.91 18.12
N SER A 103 10.82 8.27 17.31
CA SER A 103 12.04 8.90 17.82
C SER A 103 11.81 10.33 18.34
N GLU A 104 10.91 11.08 17.73
CA GLU A 104 10.59 12.47 18.09
C GLU A 104 9.12 12.74 17.81
N ALA A 105 8.30 12.73 18.86
CA ALA A 105 6.87 13.00 18.76
C ALA A 105 6.60 14.52 18.72
N LYS A 106 5.78 14.95 17.75
CA LYS A 106 5.26 16.33 17.67
C LYS A 106 3.88 16.41 18.32
N ASP A 107 3.37 17.64 18.47
CA ASP A 107 1.97 17.82 18.88
C ASP A 107 1.03 17.19 17.84
N PRO A 108 -0.06 16.52 18.27
CA PRO A 108 -1.05 15.97 17.35
C PRO A 108 -1.61 16.96 16.34
N SER A 109 -1.76 18.25 16.72
CA SER A 109 -2.20 19.30 15.81
C SER A 109 -1.21 19.58 14.69
N ASP A 110 0.10 19.53 14.98
CA ASP A 110 1.14 19.71 13.96
C ASP A 110 1.07 18.60 12.89
N TYR A 111 0.84 17.37 13.32
CA TYR A 111 0.67 16.23 12.41
C TYR A 111 -0.59 16.35 11.55
N LEU A 112 -1.73 16.76 12.13
CA LEU A 112 -2.97 16.95 11.40
C LEU A 112 -2.84 18.09 10.38
N THR A 113 -2.19 19.19 10.76
CA THR A 113 -1.89 20.31 9.86
C THR A 113 -0.98 19.87 8.71
N LEU A 114 0.04 19.03 8.98
CA LEU A 114 0.97 18.50 7.97
C LEU A 114 0.26 17.78 6.83
N ILE A 115 -0.84 17.06 7.13
CA ILE A 115 -1.64 16.35 6.12
C ILE A 115 -2.81 17.19 5.57
N GLY A 116 -2.85 18.49 5.88
CA GLY A 116 -3.87 19.42 5.39
C GLY A 116 -5.26 19.15 5.98
N ILE A 117 -5.35 18.80 7.26
CA ILE A 117 -6.59 18.88 8.05
C ILE A 117 -6.60 20.28 8.70
N GLU A 118 -7.68 21.04 8.47
CA GLU A 118 -7.80 22.39 9.01
C GLU A 118 -7.92 22.36 10.55
N GLU A 119 -7.38 23.36 11.23
CA GLU A 119 -7.37 23.44 12.70
C GLU A 119 -8.78 23.34 13.30
N ALA A 120 -9.77 23.91 12.62
CA ALA A 120 -11.18 23.83 13.02
C ALA A 120 -11.71 22.39 13.10
N ASP A 121 -11.13 21.47 12.31
CA ASP A 121 -11.56 20.07 12.24
C ASP A 121 -10.75 19.14 13.16
N HIS A 122 -9.66 19.59 13.79
CA HIS A 122 -8.82 18.74 14.64
C HIS A 122 -9.61 18.08 15.77
N HIS A 123 -10.60 18.78 16.31
CA HIS A 123 -11.46 18.32 17.40
C HIS A 123 -12.84 17.84 16.92
N ALA A 124 -13.09 17.76 15.62
CA ALA A 124 -14.27 17.09 15.08
C ALA A 124 -14.12 15.56 15.17
N LEU A 125 -15.22 14.85 15.31
CA LEU A 125 -15.21 13.38 15.35
C LEU A 125 -14.80 12.80 13.99
N ILE A 126 -14.00 11.74 14.00
CA ILE A 126 -13.54 11.06 12.78
C ILE A 126 -14.71 10.57 11.93
N ARG A 127 -15.85 10.19 12.52
CA ARG A 127 -17.06 9.83 11.76
C ARG A 127 -17.61 10.97 10.90
N ASP A 128 -17.32 12.22 11.28
CA ASP A 128 -17.81 13.42 10.59
C ASP A 128 -16.78 13.91 9.53
N TYR A 129 -15.60 13.28 9.49
CA TYR A 129 -14.59 13.53 8.46
C TYR A 129 -15.05 13.02 7.09
N SER A 130 -14.72 13.77 6.05
CA SER A 130 -14.84 13.27 4.68
C SER A 130 -13.99 12.01 4.47
N HIS A 131 -14.31 11.21 3.47
CA HIS A 131 -13.52 10.01 3.16
C HIS A 131 -12.04 10.34 2.86
N GLY A 132 -11.80 11.47 2.17
CA GLY A 132 -10.44 11.97 1.94
C GLY A 132 -9.70 12.33 3.23
N MET A 133 -10.37 13.01 4.18
CA MET A 133 -9.78 13.32 5.49
C MET A 133 -9.46 12.05 6.27
N GLN A 134 -10.35 11.07 6.28
CA GLN A 134 -10.11 9.78 6.94
C GLN A 134 -8.91 9.05 6.31
N ASN A 135 -8.78 9.03 4.99
CA ASN A 135 -7.62 8.46 4.30
C ASN A 135 -6.32 9.19 4.66
N LYS A 136 -6.34 10.52 4.74
CA LYS A 136 -5.20 11.33 5.19
C LYS A 136 -4.77 10.96 6.61
N VAL A 137 -5.72 10.83 7.55
CA VAL A 137 -5.43 10.44 8.94
C VAL A 137 -4.87 9.01 9.02
N GLN A 138 -5.43 8.06 8.25
CA GLN A 138 -4.89 6.70 8.20
C GLN A 138 -3.46 6.67 7.61
N MET A 139 -3.19 7.45 6.56
CA MET A 139 -1.83 7.58 6.01
C MET A 139 -0.87 8.18 7.04
N LEU A 140 -1.34 9.19 7.81
CA LEU A 140 -0.53 9.86 8.82
C LEU A 140 0.01 8.89 9.87
N THR A 141 -0.75 7.88 10.29
CA THR A 141 -0.26 6.88 11.26
C THR A 141 0.97 6.14 10.74
N SER A 142 1.00 5.80 9.46
CA SER A 142 2.17 5.16 8.84
C SER A 142 3.35 6.14 8.66
N LEU A 143 3.08 7.45 8.48
CA LEU A 143 4.15 8.45 8.41
C LEU A 143 4.78 8.71 9.78
N ILE A 144 3.99 8.64 10.86
CA ILE A 144 4.46 8.83 12.24
C ILE A 144 5.39 7.69 12.68
N THR A 145 5.03 6.43 12.39
CA THR A 145 5.83 5.25 12.77
C THR A 145 6.97 4.97 11.78
N ALA A 146 6.94 5.55 10.59
CA ALA A 146 7.95 5.41 9.53
C ALA A 146 8.42 3.95 9.33
N PRO A 147 7.51 3.02 9.05
CA PRO A 147 7.85 1.61 8.92
C PRO A 147 8.74 1.39 7.68
N PRO A 148 9.67 0.42 7.72
CA PRO A 148 10.54 0.13 6.58
C PRO A 148 9.81 -0.42 5.34
N VAL A 149 8.60 -0.92 5.49
CA VAL A 149 7.72 -1.34 4.39
C VAL A 149 6.36 -0.65 4.54
N LEU A 150 5.89 -0.01 3.48
CA LEU A 150 4.60 0.67 3.43
C LEU A 150 3.73 0.09 2.30
N LEU A 151 2.63 -0.52 2.70
CA LEU A 151 1.61 -1.07 1.80
C LEU A 151 0.44 -0.09 1.71
N LEU A 152 0.06 0.31 0.51
CA LEU A 152 -0.99 1.27 0.25
C LEU A 152 -2.04 0.63 -0.68
N ASP A 153 -3.23 0.34 -0.16
CA ASP A 153 -4.28 -0.29 -0.96
C ASP A 153 -5.20 0.78 -1.56
N GLU A 154 -5.06 1.04 -2.87
CA GLU A 154 -5.82 2.05 -3.62
C GLU A 154 -5.77 3.48 -2.99
N PRO A 155 -4.60 3.98 -2.54
CA PRO A 155 -4.48 5.09 -1.60
C PRO A 155 -4.97 6.45 -2.14
N LEU A 156 -4.96 6.63 -3.46
CA LEU A 156 -5.20 7.94 -4.08
C LEU A 156 -6.58 8.05 -4.78
N THR A 157 -7.40 7.01 -4.74
CA THR A 157 -8.71 6.99 -5.43
C THR A 157 -9.73 7.96 -4.83
N SER A 158 -9.52 8.37 -3.57
CA SER A 158 -10.44 9.26 -2.83
C SER A 158 -9.92 10.69 -2.67
N PHE A 159 -8.77 11.02 -3.26
CA PHE A 159 -8.16 12.33 -3.15
C PHE A 159 -8.51 13.20 -4.36
N ASP A 160 -8.73 14.48 -4.09
CA ASP A 160 -8.70 15.49 -5.13
C ASP A 160 -7.29 15.69 -5.69
N VAL A 161 -7.17 16.45 -6.77
CA VAL A 161 -5.88 16.65 -7.47
C VAL A 161 -4.82 17.27 -6.56
N VAL A 162 -5.20 18.18 -5.66
CA VAL A 162 -4.27 18.87 -4.75
C VAL A 162 -3.78 17.90 -3.68
N ALA A 163 -4.70 17.19 -3.02
CA ALA A 163 -4.36 16.20 -2.00
C ALA A 163 -3.52 15.05 -2.56
N ALA A 164 -3.82 14.58 -3.78
CA ALA A 164 -3.03 13.55 -4.46
C ALA A 164 -1.59 14.04 -4.74
N HIS A 165 -1.43 15.30 -5.16
CA HIS A 165 -0.12 15.90 -5.40
C HIS A 165 0.71 16.05 -4.11
N GLU A 166 0.09 16.48 -3.02
CA GLU A 166 0.75 16.58 -1.71
C GLU A 166 1.18 15.20 -1.21
N MET A 167 0.28 14.22 -1.31
CA MET A 167 0.60 12.84 -0.92
C MET A 167 1.75 12.25 -1.74
N LYS A 168 1.78 12.51 -3.04
CA LYS A 168 2.91 12.12 -3.91
C LYS A 168 4.23 12.69 -3.40
N LYS A 169 4.28 13.96 -3.00
CA LYS A 169 5.50 14.57 -2.43
C LYS A 169 5.94 13.88 -1.14
N ILE A 170 4.97 13.55 -0.27
CA ILE A 170 5.26 12.84 0.98
C ILE A 170 5.84 11.45 0.67
N LEU A 171 5.23 10.67 -0.21
CA LEU A 171 5.73 9.34 -0.59
C LEU A 171 7.15 9.42 -1.19
N LEU A 172 7.42 10.41 -2.03
CA LEU A 172 8.76 10.63 -2.59
C LEU A 172 9.78 11.02 -1.51
N SER A 173 9.38 11.73 -0.46
CA SER A 173 10.29 12.13 0.63
C SER A 173 10.70 10.96 1.53
N ILE A 174 9.81 9.98 1.75
CA ILE A 174 10.10 8.80 2.58
C ILE A 174 10.70 7.63 1.77
N LYS A 175 10.60 7.67 0.45
CA LYS A 175 11.09 6.65 -0.47
C LYS A 175 12.52 6.15 -0.18
N PRO A 176 13.53 7.02 0.12
CA PRO A 176 14.90 6.56 0.31
C PRO A 176 15.08 5.51 1.42
N GLU A 177 14.22 5.54 2.44
CA GLU A 177 14.31 4.71 3.63
C GLU A 177 13.17 3.69 3.75
N THR A 178 12.32 3.58 2.72
CA THR A 178 11.11 2.75 2.77
C THR A 178 10.95 1.95 1.48
N ILE A 179 10.47 0.72 1.59
CA ILE A 179 9.90 -0.05 0.48
C ILE A 179 8.44 0.35 0.37
N ILE A 180 8.05 1.04 -0.69
CA ILE A 180 6.66 1.47 -0.90
C ILE A 180 6.03 0.59 -1.97
N ILE A 181 4.92 -0.07 -1.63
CA ILE A 181 4.13 -0.86 -2.59
C ILE A 181 2.70 -0.34 -2.55
N PHE A 182 2.23 0.23 -3.64
CA PHE A 182 0.83 0.64 -3.71
C PHE A 182 0.06 -0.12 -4.78
N SER A 183 -1.13 -0.55 -4.42
CA SER A 183 -2.05 -1.13 -5.38
C SER A 183 -2.82 -0.04 -6.12
N THR A 184 -3.00 -0.22 -7.41
CA THR A 184 -3.88 0.63 -8.20
C THR A 184 -4.41 -0.11 -9.43
N HIS A 185 -5.52 0.37 -9.96
CA HIS A 185 -6.03 -0.01 -11.28
C HIS A 185 -5.88 1.14 -12.31
N ILE A 186 -5.27 2.27 -11.89
CA ILE A 186 -5.06 3.47 -12.70
C ILE A 186 -3.61 3.47 -13.19
N LEU A 187 -3.42 3.17 -14.47
CA LEU A 187 -2.08 3.05 -15.08
C LEU A 187 -1.31 4.36 -15.03
N SER A 188 -1.93 5.49 -15.37
CA SER A 188 -1.25 6.79 -15.37
C SER A 188 -0.67 7.16 -14.01
N LEU A 189 -1.35 6.79 -12.92
CA LEU A 189 -0.86 7.00 -11.56
C LEU A 189 0.40 6.17 -11.29
N ALA A 190 0.41 4.92 -11.74
CA ALA A 190 1.58 4.05 -11.58
C ALA A 190 2.77 4.58 -12.40
N GLN A 191 2.54 5.01 -13.65
CA GLN A 191 3.58 5.61 -14.51
C GLN A 191 4.19 6.88 -13.90
N ASP A 192 3.37 7.69 -13.24
CA ASP A 192 3.79 8.96 -12.65
C ASP A 192 4.59 8.85 -11.35
N LEU A 193 4.43 7.75 -10.61
CA LEU A 193 4.95 7.63 -9.24
C LEU A 193 5.93 6.49 -9.05
N CYS A 194 5.80 5.39 -9.84
CA CYS A 194 6.54 4.15 -9.60
C CYS A 194 7.90 4.13 -10.30
N ASP A 195 8.85 3.48 -9.64
CA ASP A 195 10.10 3.07 -10.26
C ASP A 195 9.95 1.75 -11.01
N GLU A 196 8.98 0.90 -10.58
CA GLU A 196 8.71 -0.41 -11.15
C GLU A 196 7.21 -0.72 -11.04
N ILE A 197 6.64 -1.32 -12.09
CA ILE A 197 5.28 -1.84 -12.06
C ILE A 197 5.33 -3.35 -11.96
N VAL A 198 4.54 -3.89 -11.03
CA VAL A 198 4.39 -5.33 -10.81
C VAL A 198 2.93 -5.68 -11.12
N LEU A 199 2.73 -6.50 -12.15
CA LEU A 199 1.41 -6.92 -12.59
C LEU A 199 1.01 -8.22 -11.89
N LEU A 200 -0.12 -8.20 -11.16
CA LEU A 200 -0.74 -9.40 -10.61
C LEU A 200 -1.86 -9.87 -11.53
N HIS A 201 -1.66 -11.02 -12.17
CA HIS A 201 -2.59 -11.59 -13.13
C HIS A 201 -2.67 -13.12 -12.99
N HIS A 202 -3.87 -13.65 -12.80
CA HIS A 202 -4.11 -15.12 -12.61
C HIS A 202 -3.23 -15.78 -11.54
N GLY A 203 -2.95 -15.03 -10.47
CA GLY A 203 -2.14 -15.52 -9.35
C GLY A 203 -0.63 -15.41 -9.54
N ASP A 204 -0.16 -14.95 -10.69
CA ASP A 204 1.26 -14.74 -10.99
C ASP A 204 1.64 -13.26 -10.85
N LEU A 205 2.88 -12.98 -10.43
CA LEU A 205 3.48 -11.64 -10.46
C LEU A 205 4.48 -11.52 -11.62
N ARG A 206 4.37 -10.41 -12.37
CA ARG A 206 5.31 -10.09 -13.45
C ARG A 206 5.78 -8.65 -13.30
N SER A 207 7.09 -8.46 -13.27
CA SER A 207 7.69 -7.12 -13.31
C SER A 207 7.65 -6.56 -14.72
N ILE A 208 7.41 -5.27 -14.79
CA ILE A 208 7.48 -4.46 -16.01
C ILE A 208 8.44 -3.33 -15.76
N ASP A 209 9.49 -3.23 -16.56
CA ASP A 209 10.53 -2.23 -16.38
C ASP A 209 10.04 -0.81 -16.73
N ALA A 210 10.58 0.19 -16.03
CA ALA A 210 10.23 1.59 -16.26
C ALA A 210 10.52 2.04 -17.70
N SER A 211 11.50 1.42 -18.40
CA SER A 211 11.79 1.67 -19.81
C SER A 211 10.60 1.39 -20.73
N ASP A 212 9.75 0.45 -20.35
CA ASP A 212 8.60 0.04 -21.14
C ASP A 212 7.41 1.01 -20.96
N PHE A 213 7.38 1.80 -19.85
CA PHE A 213 6.31 2.76 -19.57
C PHE A 213 6.21 3.88 -20.60
N GLN A 214 7.30 4.21 -21.30
CA GLN A 214 7.36 5.26 -22.31
C GLN A 214 7.01 4.77 -23.72
N SER A 215 6.79 3.46 -23.89
CA SER A 215 6.36 2.92 -25.17
C SER A 215 4.94 3.40 -25.48
N PRO A 216 4.67 3.94 -26.69
CA PRO A 216 3.32 4.32 -27.08
C PRO A 216 2.30 3.18 -27.03
N ASP A 217 2.78 1.93 -27.15
CA ASP A 217 1.96 0.72 -27.18
C ASP A 217 1.81 0.07 -25.78
N PHE A 218 2.42 0.66 -24.75
CA PHE A 218 2.45 0.05 -23.41
C PHE A 218 1.05 -0.14 -22.82
N GLU A 219 0.21 0.87 -22.93
CA GLU A 219 -1.18 0.79 -22.44
C GLU A 219 -1.97 -0.31 -23.17
N GLU A 220 -1.83 -0.40 -24.49
CA GLU A 220 -2.49 -1.44 -25.29
C GLU A 220 -1.98 -2.85 -24.95
N GLN A 221 -0.67 -3.01 -24.74
CA GLN A 221 -0.08 -4.28 -24.32
C GLN A 221 -0.57 -4.69 -22.93
N LEU A 222 -0.63 -3.74 -21.98
CA LEU A 222 -1.13 -4.01 -20.64
C LEU A 222 -2.62 -4.36 -20.64
N ILE A 223 -3.44 -3.63 -21.41
CA ILE A 223 -4.87 -3.94 -21.60
C ILE A 223 -5.01 -5.34 -22.18
N LYS A 224 -4.19 -5.71 -23.17
CA LYS A 224 -4.21 -7.04 -23.77
C LYS A 224 -3.88 -8.13 -22.76
N ILE A 225 -2.79 -7.98 -21.98
CA ILE A 225 -2.42 -8.92 -20.92
C ILE A 225 -3.56 -9.01 -19.88
N LEU A 226 -4.10 -7.89 -19.45
CA LEU A 226 -5.20 -7.87 -18.49
C LEU A 226 -6.51 -8.41 -19.06
N SER A 227 -6.76 -8.29 -20.38
CA SER A 227 -7.99 -8.77 -21.03
C SER A 227 -7.97 -10.26 -21.36
N ASP A 228 -6.80 -10.87 -21.50
CA ASP A 228 -6.69 -12.30 -21.74
C ASP A 228 -7.38 -13.07 -20.61
N GLN A 229 -8.51 -13.69 -20.95
CA GLN A 229 -9.14 -14.68 -20.08
C GLN A 229 -8.23 -15.91 -20.09
N ALA A 230 -8.08 -16.56 -18.93
CA ALA A 230 -7.39 -17.83 -18.88
C ALA A 230 -8.05 -18.78 -19.90
N GLU A 231 -7.41 -18.96 -21.05
CA GLU A 231 -7.70 -20.10 -21.92
C GLU A 231 -7.24 -21.34 -21.15
N GLY A 232 -8.16 -22.00 -20.46
CA GLY A 232 -7.84 -23.26 -19.79
C GLY A 232 -8.61 -23.56 -18.52
N SER A 233 -9.95 -23.60 -18.61
CA SER A 233 -10.75 -24.44 -17.72
C SER A 233 -12.08 -24.83 -18.39
N GLU A 234 -11.96 -25.49 -19.53
CA GLU A 234 -12.97 -26.44 -20.00
C GLU A 234 -12.22 -27.76 -20.23
N LEU A 235 -12.34 -28.67 -19.26
CA LEU A 235 -12.49 -30.12 -19.47
C LEU A 235 -12.75 -30.77 -18.11
#